data_68a1173c64cb8f332d70f1ab6b186a60
#
_entry.id   68a1173c64cb8f332d70f1ab6b186a60
#
_cell.length_a   1.000
_cell.length_b   1.000
_cell.length_c   1.000
_cell.angle_alpha   90.00
_cell.angle_beta   90.00
_cell.angle_gamma   90.00
#
_symmetry.space_group_name_H-M   'P 1'
#
loop_
_entity.id
_entity.type
_entity.pdbx_description
1 polymer ?
#
loop_
_entity_poly.entity_id
_entity_poly.type
_entity_poly.pdbx_seq_one_letter_code
_entity_poly.pdbx_strand_id
1 'polypeptide(L)'
;TFSSMAKGESLYDTSRVMSGYCDAIVMRHPDQGSVAEFAAATHVPVINGGDGPGEHPSQALLDFYTIDKEFTRLGKKLAGAHVLLTGDLKYGRTVHSLIKLLSLYDPMRITLVAPPGLEMPDYLIDLVASRGHRIEQRTSLADDYADVDVVYTTRIQKERFTAEMSEGFSLSRDFTVDRAFMDKRCGRDTIVMHPLPRDSRPEANDLDVDLNGDPRLAIFRQTDNGIPVRMAIFATLL
;
A
#
# COMPACT_ATOMS: atom_id res chain seq x y z
N THR A 1 22.29 -2.15 20.41
CA THR A 1 21.50 -0.92 20.32
C THR A 1 21.42 -0.27 21.68
N PHE A 2 21.86 0.99 21.78
CA PHE A 2 21.98 1.72 23.05
C PHE A 2 20.88 2.80 23.18
N SER A 3 19.70 2.60 22.58
CA SER A 3 18.59 3.55 22.71
C SER A 3 17.97 3.50 24.12
N SER A 4 17.30 4.57 24.54
CA SER A 4 16.57 4.64 25.81
C SER A 4 15.51 3.53 25.92
N MET A 5 14.81 3.23 24.84
CA MET A 5 13.86 2.10 24.76
C MET A 5 14.51 0.74 25.06
N ALA A 6 15.77 0.53 24.63
CA ALA A 6 16.51 -0.70 24.96
C ALA A 6 16.81 -0.81 26.48
N LYS A 7 16.66 0.27 27.23
CA LYS A 7 16.78 0.33 28.70
C LYS A 7 15.43 0.24 29.39
N GLY A 8 14.33 0.04 28.64
CA GLY A 8 12.98 -0.08 29.20
C GLY A 8 12.19 1.23 29.28
N GLU A 9 12.65 2.32 28.63
CA GLU A 9 11.87 3.55 28.55
C GLU A 9 10.57 3.29 27.75
N SER A 10 9.45 3.80 28.27
CA SER A 10 8.14 3.63 27.63
C SER A 10 8.00 4.53 26.39
N LEU A 11 7.06 4.15 25.48
CA LEU A 11 6.67 5.02 24.37
C LEU A 11 6.11 6.35 24.88
N TYR A 12 5.40 6.32 26.02
CA TYR A 12 4.87 7.53 26.67
C TYR A 12 6.00 8.50 27.06
N ASP A 13 7.03 8.01 27.77
CA ASP A 13 8.14 8.86 28.23
C ASP A 13 8.93 9.42 27.05
N THR A 14 9.26 8.55 26.08
CA THR A 14 9.93 8.97 24.85
C THR A 14 9.14 10.04 24.11
N SER A 15 7.81 9.88 24.02
CA SER A 15 6.92 10.86 23.37
C SER A 15 6.94 12.21 24.08
N ARG A 16 6.83 12.21 25.40
CA ARG A 16 6.85 13.43 26.23
C ARG A 16 8.17 14.18 26.09
N VAL A 17 9.29 13.46 26.11
CA VAL A 17 10.62 14.04 25.97
C VAL A 17 10.80 14.61 24.57
N MET A 18 10.53 13.82 23.53
CA MET A 18 10.74 14.23 22.12
C MET A 18 9.88 15.44 21.73
N SER A 19 8.64 15.50 22.21
CA SER A 19 7.74 16.62 21.90
C SER A 19 8.19 17.98 22.47
N GLY A 20 9.15 17.99 23.40
CA GLY A 20 9.78 19.22 23.89
C GLY A 20 10.91 19.77 23.00
N TYR A 21 11.31 19.04 21.97
CA TYR A 21 12.47 19.38 21.13
C TYR A 21 12.14 19.60 19.66
N CYS A 22 10.89 19.45 19.25
CA CYS A 22 10.48 19.56 17.85
C CYS A 22 9.03 20.05 17.70
N ASP A 23 8.68 20.51 16.52
CA ASP A 23 7.35 21.01 16.15
C ASP A 23 6.47 19.92 15.54
N ALA A 24 7.07 18.83 15.05
CA ALA A 24 6.37 17.63 14.56
C ALA A 24 7.29 16.41 14.66
N ILE A 25 6.68 15.22 14.77
CA ILE A 25 7.40 13.93 14.86
C ILE A 25 6.94 13.02 13.73
N VAL A 26 7.89 12.47 12.96
CA VAL A 26 7.62 11.37 12.04
C VAL A 26 8.07 10.07 12.71
N MET A 27 7.14 9.17 12.97
CA MET A 27 7.43 7.90 13.64
C MET A 27 7.16 6.71 12.74
N ARG A 28 8.08 5.75 12.75
CA ARG A 28 7.90 4.40 12.19
C ARG A 28 8.24 3.37 13.25
N HIS A 29 7.38 2.37 13.42
CA HIS A 29 7.56 1.33 14.45
C HIS A 29 7.23 -0.05 13.86
N PRO A 30 7.87 -1.15 14.34
CA PRO A 30 7.56 -2.51 13.90
C PRO A 30 6.21 -3.02 14.43
N ASP A 31 5.73 -2.51 15.56
CA ASP A 31 4.52 -3.00 16.22
C ASP A 31 3.31 -2.14 15.87
N GLN A 32 2.21 -2.81 15.56
CA GLN A 32 0.94 -2.16 15.24
C GLN A 32 0.39 -1.40 16.45
N GLY A 33 -0.12 -0.18 16.21
CA GLY A 33 -0.71 0.67 17.26
C GLY A 33 0.30 1.56 17.99
N SER A 34 1.60 1.26 17.91
CA SER A 34 2.64 2.02 18.63
C SER A 34 2.68 3.50 18.29
N VAL A 35 2.38 3.86 17.02
CA VAL A 35 2.35 5.27 16.61
C VAL A 35 1.16 6.00 17.26
N ALA A 36 0.01 5.35 17.39
CA ALA A 36 -1.15 5.93 18.06
C ALA A 36 -0.90 6.09 19.57
N GLU A 37 -0.30 5.07 20.21
CA GLU A 37 0.11 5.13 21.62
C GLU A 37 1.08 6.29 21.87
N PHE A 38 2.11 6.40 21.02
CA PHE A 38 3.07 7.50 21.10
C PHE A 38 2.40 8.86 20.92
N ALA A 39 1.49 8.99 19.95
CA ALA A 39 0.79 10.24 19.66
C ALA A 39 -0.14 10.68 20.80
N ALA A 40 -0.68 9.73 21.56
CA ALA A 40 -1.57 10.06 22.71
C ALA A 40 -0.87 10.83 23.83
N ALA A 41 0.45 10.76 23.92
CA ALA A 41 1.24 11.41 24.98
C ALA A 41 1.93 12.71 24.51
N THR A 42 2.03 12.97 23.21
CA THR A 42 2.68 14.16 22.67
C THR A 42 1.74 15.39 22.60
N HIS A 43 2.30 16.59 22.56
CA HIS A 43 1.58 17.84 22.31
C HIS A 43 1.93 18.46 20.93
N VAL A 44 2.71 17.74 20.11
CA VAL A 44 3.01 18.13 18.73
C VAL A 44 2.44 17.09 17.76
N PRO A 45 2.19 17.44 16.49
CA PRO A 45 1.71 16.49 15.50
C PRO A 45 2.62 15.28 15.33
N VAL A 46 2.03 14.08 15.24
CA VAL A 46 2.76 12.84 14.92
C VAL A 46 2.29 12.30 13.58
N ILE A 47 3.23 12.12 12.67
CA ILE A 47 3.00 11.56 11.34
C ILE A 47 3.39 10.08 11.35
N ASN A 48 2.42 9.22 11.06
CA ASN A 48 2.66 7.78 10.96
C ASN A 48 3.41 7.44 9.66
N GLY A 49 4.70 7.09 9.78
CA GLY A 49 5.58 6.59 8.71
C GLY A 49 5.50 5.06 8.51
N GLY A 50 4.56 4.39 9.20
CA GLY A 50 4.30 2.95 9.15
C GLY A 50 4.45 2.26 10.50
N ASP A 51 3.39 1.62 10.98
CA ASP A 51 3.34 0.88 12.25
C ASP A 51 3.09 -0.62 12.00
N GLY A 52 4.14 -1.37 11.90
CA GLY A 52 4.09 -2.82 11.71
C GLY A 52 3.20 -3.24 10.52
N PRO A 53 2.28 -4.20 10.71
CA PRO A 53 1.28 -4.60 9.72
C PRO A 53 0.06 -3.66 9.67
N GLY A 54 -0.02 -2.65 10.56
CA GLY A 54 -1.17 -1.76 10.70
C GLY A 54 -1.35 -0.81 9.51
N GLU A 55 -0.82 0.41 9.61
CA GLU A 55 -1.10 1.48 8.65
C GLU A 55 0.18 2.12 8.08
N HIS A 56 0.02 2.72 6.89
CA HIS A 56 1.01 3.59 6.28
C HIS A 56 0.31 4.77 5.57
N PRO A 57 -0.32 5.69 6.31
CA PRO A 57 -1.21 6.70 5.73
C PRO A 57 -0.49 7.63 4.75
N SER A 58 0.76 8.01 5.01
CA SER A 58 1.53 8.83 4.07
C SER A 58 1.85 8.12 2.74
N GLN A 59 1.90 6.77 2.73
CA GLN A 59 1.99 6.00 1.50
C GLN A 59 0.65 6.02 0.76
N ALA A 60 -0.46 5.77 1.45
CA ALA A 60 -1.78 5.81 0.83
C ALA A 60 -2.08 7.16 0.18
N LEU A 61 -1.70 8.26 0.83
CA LEU A 61 -1.86 9.61 0.28
C LEU A 61 -1.07 9.82 -1.01
N LEU A 62 0.20 9.38 -1.05
CA LEU A 62 1.00 9.51 -2.29
C LEU A 62 0.52 8.56 -3.40
N ASP A 63 0.03 7.39 -3.04
CA ASP A 63 -0.55 6.44 -3.99
C ASP A 63 -1.82 7.00 -4.62
N PHE A 64 -2.72 7.52 -3.79
CA PHE A 64 -3.94 8.18 -4.25
C PHE A 64 -3.64 9.41 -5.12
N TYR A 65 -2.73 10.27 -4.70
CA TYR A 65 -2.28 11.42 -5.49
C TYR A 65 -1.69 10.99 -6.84
N THR A 66 -0.99 9.87 -6.87
CA THR A 66 -0.46 9.31 -8.12
C THR A 66 -1.58 8.84 -9.03
N ILE A 67 -2.59 8.13 -8.50
CA ILE A 67 -3.77 7.73 -9.28
C ILE A 67 -4.45 8.95 -9.87
N ASP A 68 -4.70 9.98 -9.08
CA ASP A 68 -5.34 11.23 -9.53
C ASP A 68 -4.56 11.92 -10.65
N LYS A 69 -3.25 12.06 -10.49
CA LYS A 69 -2.38 12.63 -11.54
C LYS A 69 -2.35 11.81 -12.82
N GLU A 70 -2.24 10.48 -12.70
CA GLU A 70 -2.24 9.59 -13.87
C GLU A 70 -3.61 9.62 -14.57
N PHE A 71 -4.71 9.67 -13.82
CA PHE A 71 -6.05 9.80 -14.40
C PHE A 71 -6.23 11.14 -15.11
N THR A 72 -5.76 12.22 -14.51
CA THR A 72 -5.74 13.54 -15.19
C THR A 72 -4.95 13.48 -16.49
N ARG A 73 -3.77 12.86 -16.48
CA ARG A 73 -2.93 12.67 -17.69
C ARG A 73 -3.62 11.85 -18.79
N LEU A 74 -4.42 10.84 -18.38
CA LEU A 74 -5.14 9.94 -19.28
C LEU A 74 -6.55 10.41 -19.63
N GLY A 75 -7.03 11.53 -19.07
CA GLY A 75 -8.40 12.02 -19.26
C GLY A 75 -9.46 11.14 -18.60
N LYS A 76 -9.07 10.36 -17.57
CA LYS A 76 -9.96 9.46 -16.81
C LYS A 76 -10.52 10.17 -15.56
N LYS A 77 -11.56 9.55 -14.97
CA LYS A 77 -12.18 10.00 -13.71
C LYS A 77 -12.04 8.91 -12.64
N LEU A 78 -11.93 9.33 -11.37
CA LEU A 78 -11.90 8.42 -10.24
C LEU A 78 -13.25 7.71 -10.02
N ALA A 79 -14.36 8.43 -10.23
CA ALA A 79 -15.69 7.87 -10.09
C ALA A 79 -15.90 6.71 -11.07
N GLY A 80 -16.26 5.54 -10.55
CA GLY A 80 -16.45 4.31 -11.34
C GLY A 80 -15.16 3.61 -11.76
N ALA A 81 -13.99 4.09 -11.36
CA ALA A 81 -12.71 3.47 -11.68
C ALA A 81 -12.64 2.00 -11.23
N HIS A 82 -11.88 1.20 -11.95
CA HIS A 82 -11.61 -0.19 -11.60
C HIS A 82 -10.17 -0.34 -11.11
N VAL A 83 -10.03 -0.67 -9.83
CA VAL A 83 -8.72 -0.86 -9.17
C VAL A 83 -8.51 -2.33 -8.85
N LEU A 84 -7.43 -2.90 -9.35
CA LEU A 84 -6.95 -4.24 -9.02
C LEU A 84 -5.85 -4.13 -7.97
N LEU A 85 -6.06 -4.75 -6.80
CA LEU A 85 -5.04 -4.90 -5.76
C LEU A 85 -4.55 -6.35 -5.77
N THR A 86 -3.24 -6.58 -5.85
CA THR A 86 -2.67 -7.93 -5.89
C THR A 86 -1.39 -8.07 -5.08
N GLY A 87 -1.08 -9.31 -4.68
CA GLY A 87 0.08 -9.68 -3.88
C GLY A 87 -0.30 -10.04 -2.44
N ASP A 88 0.47 -9.56 -1.46
CA ASP A 88 0.17 -9.79 -0.04
C ASP A 88 -0.90 -8.80 0.44
N LEU A 89 -2.17 -9.20 0.37
CA LEU A 89 -3.28 -8.39 0.85
C LEU A 89 -3.56 -8.56 2.35
N LYS A 90 -2.98 -9.59 2.98
CA LYS A 90 -3.19 -9.87 4.41
C LYS A 90 -2.28 -9.04 5.31
N TYR A 91 -0.99 -8.94 4.97
CA TYR A 91 0.00 -8.23 5.78
C TYR A 91 0.45 -6.91 5.15
N GLY A 92 -0.07 -6.60 3.97
CA GLY A 92 0.27 -5.43 3.17
C GLY A 92 -0.34 -4.14 3.71
N ARG A 93 0.25 -3.52 4.75
CA ARG A 93 -0.26 -2.26 5.32
C ARG A 93 -0.50 -1.15 4.28
N THR A 94 0.23 -1.16 3.16
CA THR A 94 0.06 -0.16 2.11
C THR A 94 -1.27 -0.32 1.38
N VAL A 95 -1.67 -1.57 1.05
CA VAL A 95 -2.99 -1.85 0.46
C VAL A 95 -4.12 -1.63 1.46
N HIS A 96 -3.89 -1.90 2.77
CA HIS A 96 -4.88 -1.61 3.81
C HIS A 96 -5.18 -0.11 3.90
N SER A 97 -4.14 0.71 3.98
CA SER A 97 -4.30 2.17 4.03
C SER A 97 -4.86 2.72 2.72
N LEU A 98 -4.43 2.19 1.57
CA LEU A 98 -4.93 2.63 0.27
C LEU A 98 -6.42 2.32 0.10
N ILE A 99 -6.86 1.09 0.39
CA ILE A 99 -8.27 0.71 0.23
C ILE A 99 -9.19 1.51 1.17
N LYS A 100 -8.73 1.82 2.39
CA LYS A 100 -9.43 2.71 3.32
C LYS A 100 -9.55 4.12 2.75
N LEU A 101 -8.50 4.66 2.17
CA LEU A 101 -8.52 6.00 1.56
C LEU A 101 -9.42 6.04 0.33
N LEU A 102 -9.30 5.07 -0.58
CA LEU A 102 -10.18 4.96 -1.75
C LEU A 102 -11.66 4.89 -1.36
N SER A 103 -11.98 4.22 -0.25
CA SER A 103 -13.36 4.08 0.22
C SER A 103 -14.03 5.39 0.68
N LEU A 104 -13.27 6.48 0.79
CA LEU A 104 -13.80 7.83 1.12
C LEU A 104 -14.31 8.59 -0.11
N TYR A 105 -14.09 8.05 -1.30
CA TYR A 105 -14.43 8.70 -2.57
C TYR A 105 -15.65 8.05 -3.23
N ASP A 106 -16.02 8.54 -4.39
CA ASP A 106 -17.13 8.00 -5.17
C ASP A 106 -16.96 6.48 -5.42
N PRO A 107 -18.09 5.73 -5.51
CA PRO A 107 -18.03 4.29 -5.70
C PRO A 107 -17.15 3.84 -6.86
N MET A 108 -16.28 2.88 -6.58
CA MET A 108 -15.34 2.26 -7.51
C MET A 108 -15.59 0.75 -7.56
N ARG A 109 -15.02 0.10 -8.55
CA ARG A 109 -14.91 -1.35 -8.60
C ARG A 109 -13.49 -1.74 -8.13
N ILE A 110 -13.42 -2.65 -7.16
CA ILE A 110 -12.15 -3.09 -6.56
C ILE A 110 -12.08 -4.61 -6.70
N THR A 111 -11.09 -5.07 -7.43
CA THR A 111 -10.78 -6.49 -7.55
C THR A 111 -9.57 -6.82 -6.68
N LEU A 112 -9.72 -7.81 -5.82
CA LEU A 112 -8.68 -8.30 -4.92
C LEU A 112 -8.17 -9.65 -5.44
N VAL A 113 -6.89 -9.73 -5.72
CA VAL A 113 -6.25 -10.98 -6.19
C VAL A 113 -5.07 -11.31 -5.29
N ALA A 114 -5.17 -12.40 -4.56
CA ALA A 114 -4.12 -12.81 -3.63
C ALA A 114 -3.84 -14.31 -3.72
N PRO A 115 -2.60 -14.73 -3.45
CA PRO A 115 -2.31 -16.13 -3.20
C PRO A 115 -3.13 -16.66 -2.01
N PRO A 116 -3.48 -17.96 -1.99
CA PRO A 116 -4.20 -18.55 -0.87
C PRO A 116 -3.52 -18.31 0.48
N GLY A 117 -4.29 -17.86 1.47
CA GLY A 117 -3.82 -17.49 2.81
C GLY A 117 -3.29 -16.06 2.94
N LEU A 118 -3.25 -15.28 1.85
CA LEU A 118 -2.82 -13.87 1.83
C LEU A 118 -3.95 -12.92 1.39
N GLU A 119 -5.20 -13.35 1.53
CA GLU A 119 -6.39 -12.60 1.17
C GLU A 119 -6.55 -11.34 2.03
N MET A 120 -7.28 -10.37 1.52
CA MET A 120 -7.63 -9.15 2.25
C MET A 120 -8.47 -9.51 3.49
N PRO A 121 -8.18 -8.93 4.67
CA PRO A 121 -9.01 -9.14 5.86
C PRO A 121 -10.47 -8.71 5.65
N ASP A 122 -11.43 -9.53 6.11
CA ASP A 122 -12.86 -9.32 5.92
C ASP A 122 -13.33 -7.95 6.41
N TYR A 123 -12.81 -7.47 7.54
CA TYR A 123 -13.21 -6.16 8.08
C TYR A 123 -12.92 -4.99 7.11
N LEU A 124 -11.92 -5.12 6.23
CA LEU A 124 -11.63 -4.12 5.19
C LEU A 124 -12.59 -4.26 4.02
N ILE A 125 -12.92 -5.49 3.64
CA ILE A 125 -13.90 -5.78 2.60
C ILE A 125 -15.27 -5.21 3.01
N ASP A 126 -15.71 -5.50 4.24
CA ASP A 126 -16.97 -5.02 4.79
C ASP A 126 -17.02 -3.49 4.87
N LEU A 127 -15.94 -2.86 5.33
CA LEU A 127 -15.82 -1.40 5.39
C LEU A 127 -16.05 -0.77 4.01
N VAL A 128 -15.38 -1.29 2.99
CA VAL A 128 -15.41 -0.72 1.65
C VAL A 128 -16.75 -1.00 0.97
N ALA A 129 -17.29 -2.21 1.14
CA ALA A 129 -18.61 -2.58 0.64
C ALA A 129 -19.74 -1.72 1.28
N SER A 130 -19.63 -1.44 2.60
CA SER A 130 -20.60 -0.59 3.32
C SER A 130 -20.64 0.86 2.80
N ARG A 131 -19.58 1.31 2.10
CA ARG A 131 -19.48 2.63 1.48
C ARG A 131 -19.91 2.65 0.00
N GLY A 132 -20.48 1.54 -0.48
CA GLY A 132 -21.06 1.43 -1.82
C GLY A 132 -20.09 1.02 -2.92
N HIS A 133 -18.86 0.65 -2.61
CA HIS A 133 -17.91 0.11 -3.58
C HIS A 133 -18.25 -1.34 -3.93
N ARG A 134 -18.06 -1.72 -5.18
CA ARG A 134 -18.19 -3.12 -5.61
C ARG A 134 -16.85 -3.84 -5.44
N ILE A 135 -16.85 -4.91 -4.65
CA ILE A 135 -15.65 -5.72 -4.40
C ILE A 135 -15.81 -7.09 -5.04
N GLU A 136 -14.77 -7.54 -5.72
CA GLU A 136 -14.62 -8.89 -6.25
C GLU A 136 -13.34 -9.49 -5.71
N GLN A 137 -13.39 -10.76 -5.29
CA GLN A 137 -12.21 -11.52 -4.88
C GLN A 137 -11.92 -12.59 -5.93
N ARG A 138 -10.64 -12.74 -6.29
CA ARG A 138 -10.15 -13.73 -7.25
C ARG A 138 -8.83 -14.34 -6.77
N THR A 139 -8.52 -15.52 -7.26
CA THR A 139 -7.34 -16.29 -6.85
C THR A 139 -6.28 -16.40 -7.95
N SER A 140 -6.44 -15.66 -9.05
CA SER A 140 -5.52 -15.74 -10.19
C SER A 140 -5.51 -14.44 -10.99
N LEU A 141 -4.35 -14.08 -11.54
CA LEU A 141 -4.19 -13.04 -12.56
C LEU A 141 -4.41 -13.56 -13.99
N ALA A 142 -4.84 -14.81 -14.16
CA ALA A 142 -5.07 -15.41 -15.49
C ALA A 142 -6.36 -14.92 -16.17
N ASP A 143 -7.25 -14.25 -15.43
CA ASP A 143 -8.50 -13.70 -15.95
C ASP A 143 -8.29 -12.49 -16.87
N ASP A 144 -9.36 -11.99 -17.45
CA ASP A 144 -9.35 -10.77 -18.25
C ASP A 144 -9.52 -9.55 -17.35
N TYR A 145 -8.64 -8.58 -17.51
CA TYR A 145 -8.58 -7.32 -16.79
C TYR A 145 -8.51 -6.11 -17.75
N ALA A 146 -9.04 -6.25 -18.96
CA ALA A 146 -8.99 -5.21 -19.99
C ALA A 146 -9.64 -3.89 -19.56
N ASP A 147 -10.58 -3.94 -18.62
CA ASP A 147 -11.29 -2.79 -18.07
C ASP A 147 -10.73 -2.27 -16.73
N VAL A 148 -9.58 -2.81 -16.28
CA VAL A 148 -8.88 -2.31 -15.09
C VAL A 148 -8.13 -1.02 -15.42
N ASP A 149 -8.34 -0.01 -14.59
CA ASP A 149 -7.66 1.29 -14.71
C ASP A 149 -6.33 1.31 -13.96
N VAL A 150 -6.27 0.66 -12.81
CA VAL A 150 -5.09 0.62 -11.93
C VAL A 150 -4.81 -0.81 -11.51
N VAL A 151 -3.60 -1.29 -11.75
CA VAL A 151 -3.02 -2.48 -11.12
C VAL A 151 -2.07 -2.01 -10.03
N TYR A 152 -2.39 -2.29 -8.78
CA TYR A 152 -1.53 -2.01 -7.64
C TYR A 152 -1.05 -3.35 -7.07
N THR A 153 0.23 -3.65 -7.25
CA THR A 153 0.84 -4.88 -6.75
C THR A 153 1.73 -4.62 -5.55
N THR A 154 1.84 -5.60 -4.66
CA THR A 154 2.72 -5.55 -3.49
C THR A 154 3.56 -6.82 -3.40
N ARG A 155 4.77 -6.69 -2.84
CA ARG A 155 5.59 -7.87 -2.57
C ARG A 155 4.97 -8.74 -1.46
N ILE A 156 5.30 -10.02 -1.48
CA ILE A 156 4.97 -10.93 -0.40
C ILE A 156 5.90 -10.69 0.78
N GLN A 157 5.33 -10.46 1.97
CA GLN A 157 6.07 -10.14 3.20
C GLN A 157 6.38 -11.42 4.00
N LYS A 158 7.25 -12.29 3.45
CA LYS A 158 7.62 -13.57 4.07
C LYS A 158 8.17 -13.40 5.49
N GLU A 159 8.75 -12.27 5.81
CA GLU A 159 9.22 -11.92 7.15
C GLU A 159 8.11 -11.83 8.22
N ARG A 160 6.86 -11.87 7.79
CA ARG A 160 5.66 -11.83 8.67
C ARG A 160 4.93 -13.17 8.74
N PHE A 161 5.43 -14.17 8.04
CA PHE A 161 4.83 -15.49 8.04
C PHE A 161 5.08 -16.20 9.37
N THR A 162 4.09 -17.01 9.78
CA THR A 162 4.33 -18.03 10.80
C THR A 162 5.23 -19.14 10.23
N ALA A 163 5.83 -19.97 11.12
CA ALA A 163 6.64 -21.11 10.68
C ALA A 163 5.85 -22.04 9.74
N GLU A 164 4.59 -22.30 10.06
CA GLU A 164 3.68 -23.13 9.25
C GLU A 164 3.41 -22.55 7.86
N MET A 165 3.23 -21.21 7.76
CA MET A 165 3.05 -20.54 6.48
C MET A 165 4.34 -20.52 5.64
N SER A 166 5.49 -20.50 6.30
CA SER A 166 6.79 -20.47 5.61
C SER A 166 7.14 -21.83 5.01
N GLU A 167 6.68 -22.93 5.63
CA GLU A 167 6.86 -24.29 5.12
C GLU A 167 5.96 -24.51 3.89
N GLY A 168 6.58 -24.55 2.70
CA GLY A 168 5.88 -24.87 1.45
C GLY A 168 5.30 -23.66 0.70
N PHE A 169 5.41 -22.43 1.21
CA PHE A 169 4.98 -21.26 0.44
C PHE A 169 5.97 -20.96 -0.69
N SER A 170 5.48 -21.09 -1.92
CA SER A 170 6.16 -20.60 -3.13
C SER A 170 5.21 -19.67 -3.87
N LEU A 171 5.67 -18.47 -4.20
CA LEU A 171 4.89 -17.59 -5.05
C LEU A 171 4.83 -18.19 -6.45
N SER A 172 3.63 -18.54 -6.90
CA SER A 172 3.42 -18.93 -8.30
C SER A 172 3.69 -17.71 -9.20
N ARG A 173 4.27 -17.95 -10.36
CA ARG A 173 4.39 -16.94 -11.42
C ARG A 173 3.05 -16.38 -11.88
N ASP A 174 1.95 -17.07 -11.57
CA ASP A 174 0.59 -16.60 -11.84
C ASP A 174 0.20 -15.32 -11.10
N PHE A 175 1.01 -14.89 -10.13
CA PHE A 175 0.83 -13.62 -9.41
C PHE A 175 1.87 -12.55 -9.77
N THR A 176 2.73 -12.82 -10.74
CA THR A 176 3.70 -11.83 -11.24
C THR A 176 3.03 -10.87 -12.21
N VAL A 177 3.17 -9.57 -11.95
CA VAL A 177 2.80 -8.54 -12.93
C VAL A 177 4.00 -8.29 -13.84
N ASP A 178 3.90 -8.78 -15.07
CA ASP A 178 4.93 -8.69 -16.11
C ASP A 178 4.35 -8.11 -17.40
N ARG A 179 5.20 -7.94 -18.42
CA ARG A 179 4.78 -7.46 -19.73
C ARG A 179 3.73 -8.37 -20.37
N ALA A 180 3.87 -9.68 -20.23
CA ALA A 180 2.93 -10.63 -20.81
C ALA A 180 1.53 -10.50 -20.19
N PHE A 181 1.45 -10.29 -18.87
CA PHE A 181 0.20 -9.99 -18.17
C PHE A 181 -0.40 -8.67 -18.70
N MET A 182 0.39 -7.60 -18.74
CA MET A 182 -0.07 -6.29 -19.17
C MET A 182 -0.56 -6.27 -20.63
N ASP A 183 0.11 -6.97 -21.51
CA ASP A 183 -0.23 -6.96 -22.94
C ASP A 183 -1.41 -7.88 -23.29
N LYS A 184 -1.59 -8.96 -22.54
CA LYS A 184 -2.65 -9.95 -22.82
C LYS A 184 -3.92 -9.73 -22.01
N ARG A 185 -3.84 -9.09 -20.84
CA ARG A 185 -4.92 -9.05 -19.87
C ARG A 185 -5.39 -7.64 -19.53
N CYS A 186 -4.56 -6.62 -19.69
CA CYS A 186 -4.86 -5.26 -19.28
C CYS A 186 -5.11 -4.34 -20.48
N GLY A 187 -5.85 -3.26 -20.21
CA GLY A 187 -6.10 -2.22 -21.17
C GLY A 187 -4.86 -1.39 -21.52
N ARG A 188 -4.95 -0.66 -22.63
CA ARG A 188 -3.87 0.23 -23.10
C ARG A 188 -3.52 1.34 -22.10
N ASP A 189 -4.53 1.83 -21.40
CA ASP A 189 -4.43 2.96 -20.46
C ASP A 189 -4.49 2.50 -19.01
N THR A 190 -4.24 1.22 -18.73
CA THR A 190 -4.08 0.70 -17.39
C THR A 190 -2.74 1.16 -16.84
N ILE A 191 -2.71 1.70 -15.61
CA ILE A 191 -1.47 2.05 -14.93
C ILE A 191 -1.05 0.96 -13.93
N VAL A 192 0.26 0.76 -13.78
CA VAL A 192 0.84 -0.18 -12.81
C VAL A 192 1.57 0.58 -11.73
N MET A 193 1.24 0.27 -10.49
CA MET A 193 1.79 0.89 -9.28
C MET A 193 2.34 -0.15 -8.31
N HIS A 194 3.30 0.26 -7.50
CA HIS A 194 3.92 -0.56 -6.46
C HIS A 194 4.54 0.32 -5.39
N PRO A 195 4.32 0.06 -4.08
CA PRO A 195 4.84 0.90 -2.99
C PRO A 195 6.36 0.80 -2.79
N LEU A 196 7.02 -0.10 -3.51
CA LEU A 196 8.46 -0.39 -3.43
C LEU A 196 8.94 -0.82 -2.00
N PRO A 197 10.04 -1.55 -1.87
CA PRO A 197 10.80 -2.15 -2.97
C PRO A 197 10.06 -3.34 -3.61
N ARG A 198 10.14 -3.50 -4.93
CA ARG A 198 9.71 -4.74 -5.59
C ARG A 198 10.73 -5.85 -5.34
N ASP A 199 10.26 -7.08 -5.30
CA ASP A 199 11.14 -8.25 -5.23
C ASP A 199 11.26 -8.87 -6.63
N SER A 200 12.43 -8.74 -7.25
CA SER A 200 12.70 -9.25 -8.61
C SER A 200 13.42 -10.60 -8.61
N ARG A 201 13.54 -11.28 -7.46
CA ARG A 201 14.08 -12.62 -7.40
C ARG A 201 13.08 -13.61 -8.03
N PRO A 202 13.57 -14.63 -8.77
CA PRO A 202 12.68 -15.55 -9.52
C PRO A 202 11.60 -16.23 -8.67
N GLU A 203 11.88 -16.50 -7.39
CA GLU A 203 10.98 -17.16 -6.44
C GLU A 203 10.05 -16.20 -5.70
N ALA A 204 10.13 -14.91 -5.98
CA ALA A 204 9.36 -13.89 -5.25
C ALA A 204 8.97 -12.69 -6.14
N ASN A 205 9.11 -12.83 -7.46
CA ASN A 205 8.89 -11.75 -8.42
C ASN A 205 7.42 -11.31 -8.43
N ASP A 206 7.16 -10.16 -7.85
CA ASP A 206 5.83 -9.54 -7.77
C ASP A 206 5.56 -8.57 -8.93
N LEU A 207 6.60 -7.83 -9.34
CA LEU A 207 6.57 -6.88 -10.45
C LEU A 207 7.85 -6.98 -11.26
N ASP A 208 7.74 -7.51 -12.47
CA ASP A 208 8.91 -7.80 -13.30
C ASP A 208 9.59 -6.53 -13.84
N VAL A 209 10.91 -6.61 -13.97
CA VAL A 209 11.75 -5.53 -14.51
C VAL A 209 11.57 -5.34 -16.03
N ASP A 210 10.96 -6.29 -16.72
CA ASP A 210 10.66 -6.19 -18.14
C ASP A 210 9.69 -5.05 -18.48
N LEU A 211 8.94 -4.56 -17.47
CA LEU A 211 8.08 -3.39 -17.56
C LEU A 211 8.82 -2.05 -17.48
N ASN A 212 10.12 -2.00 -17.19
CA ASN A 212 10.81 -0.73 -16.92
C ASN A 212 10.69 0.34 -18.04
N GLY A 213 10.50 -0.06 -19.27
CA GLY A 213 10.28 0.87 -20.38
C GLY A 213 8.81 1.04 -20.78
N ASP A 214 7.88 0.44 -20.07
CA ASP A 214 6.44 0.51 -20.37
C ASP A 214 5.85 1.84 -19.86
N PRO A 215 5.16 2.63 -20.69
CA PRO A 215 4.56 3.90 -20.28
C PRO A 215 3.44 3.71 -19.23
N ARG A 216 2.86 2.52 -19.12
CA ARG A 216 1.87 2.15 -18.11
C ARG A 216 2.50 2.00 -16.72
N LEU A 217 3.81 1.73 -16.62
CA LEU A 217 4.51 1.62 -15.34
C LEU A 217 4.65 2.99 -14.67
N ALA A 218 3.96 3.18 -13.55
CA ALA A 218 3.92 4.45 -12.83
C ALA A 218 4.81 4.50 -11.57
N ILE A 219 5.52 3.43 -11.22
CA ILE A 219 6.23 3.31 -9.92
C ILE A 219 7.23 4.44 -9.64
N PHE A 220 7.93 4.94 -10.68
CA PHE A 220 8.90 6.02 -10.49
C PHE A 220 8.19 7.37 -10.34
N ARG A 221 7.15 7.62 -11.12
CA ARG A 221 6.27 8.80 -10.94
C ARG A 221 5.57 8.78 -9.57
N GLN A 222 5.16 7.60 -9.11
CA GLN A 222 4.64 7.36 -7.76
C GLN A 222 5.67 7.74 -6.70
N THR A 223 6.92 7.31 -6.84
CA THR A 223 8.01 7.66 -5.91
C THR A 223 8.26 9.17 -5.87
N ASP A 224 8.32 9.81 -7.05
CA ASP A 224 8.54 11.26 -7.17
C ASP A 224 7.43 12.07 -6.50
N ASN A 225 6.18 11.60 -6.57
CA ASN A 225 5.04 12.20 -5.89
C ASN A 225 5.14 12.14 -4.34
N GLY A 226 6.04 11.33 -3.82
CA GLY A 226 6.29 11.26 -2.38
C GLY A 226 6.79 12.57 -1.77
N ILE A 227 7.55 13.39 -2.51
CA ILE A 227 8.06 14.68 -2.02
C ILE A 227 6.92 15.69 -1.83
N PRO A 228 6.17 16.08 -2.88
CA PRO A 228 5.11 17.07 -2.73
C PRO A 228 4.01 16.65 -1.75
N VAL A 229 3.67 15.35 -1.68
CA VAL A 229 2.67 14.86 -0.71
C VAL A 229 3.17 15.01 0.73
N ARG A 230 4.42 14.66 1.01
CA ARG A 230 4.99 14.85 2.37
C ARG A 230 5.13 16.31 2.72
N MET A 231 5.49 17.18 1.78
CA MET A 231 5.47 18.64 1.98
C MET A 231 4.07 19.14 2.33
N ALA A 232 3.03 18.65 1.63
CA ALA A 232 1.64 19.01 1.92
C ALA A 232 1.19 18.54 3.30
N ILE A 233 1.60 17.34 3.75
CA ILE A 233 1.33 16.85 5.11
C ILE A 233 1.91 17.82 6.14
N PHE A 234 3.18 18.20 6.02
CA PHE A 234 3.81 19.16 6.93
C PHE A 234 3.12 20.53 6.89
N ALA A 235 2.86 21.06 5.69
CA ALA A 235 2.19 22.36 5.54
C ALA A 235 0.75 22.39 6.10
N THR A 236 0.12 21.22 6.26
CA THR A 236 -1.23 21.10 6.84
C THR A 236 -1.19 21.00 8.37
N LEU A 237 -0.12 20.46 8.92
CA LEU A 237 0.01 20.16 10.35
C LEU A 237 0.78 21.24 11.13
N LEU A 238 1.62 22.03 10.47
CA LEU A 238 2.42 23.13 11.01
C LEU A 238 1.91 24.49 10.55
#